data_627c89e96af24d8c94f1203b887c9ebf
#
_entry.id   627c89e96af24d8c94f1203b887c9ebf
#
_cell.length_a   1.000
_cell.length_b   1.000
_cell.length_c   1.000
_cell.angle_alpha   90.00
_cell.angle_beta   90.00
_cell.angle_gamma   90.00
#
_symmetry.space_group_name_H-M   'P 1'
#
loop_
_entity.id
_entity.type
_entity.pdbx_description
1 polymer ?
#
loop_
_entity_poly.entity_id
_entity_poly.type
_entity_poly.pdbx_seq_one_letter_code
_entity_poly.pdbx_strand_id
1 'polypeptide(L)'
;MKLLHISDLHIGKRLMEVSLLEDQKYIVDQILSIIDDERPDAVLIAGDVYDRANPNAEAMELLDELLVQLAQRKASVMIISGNHDSPERLSYARRFFEHSRIYISPVYDGPIEPITLSDEYGEVDFWLMPYVHPDSVGGFFAKKTIRNAQEAAEAVIGEMQVDTARRTVIVSHPFIVGGTSCASERRNSRTPT
;
A
#
# COMPACT_ATOMS: atom_id res chain seq x y z
N MET A 1 -18.89 -4.52 -3.22
CA MET A 1 -17.53 -4.88 -2.77
C MET A 1 -17.21 -4.14 -1.49
N LYS A 2 -16.75 -4.83 -0.45
CA LYS A 2 -16.35 -4.27 0.85
C LYS A 2 -14.82 -4.26 0.92
N LEU A 3 -14.23 -3.11 1.22
CA LEU A 3 -12.79 -2.94 1.28
C LEU A 3 -12.37 -2.62 2.72
N LEU A 4 -11.30 -3.25 3.19
CA LEU A 4 -10.58 -2.85 4.39
C LEU A 4 -9.30 -2.13 3.95
N HIS A 5 -9.14 -0.88 4.38
CA HIS A 5 -7.97 -0.07 4.06
C HIS A 5 -7.15 0.19 5.33
N ILE A 6 -5.88 -0.17 5.27
CA ILE A 6 -4.88 0.09 6.30
C ILE A 6 -3.62 0.66 5.64
N SER A 7 -2.83 1.42 6.39
CA SER A 7 -1.56 1.97 5.93
C SER A 7 -0.64 2.21 7.13
N ASP A 8 0.62 2.56 6.88
CA ASP A 8 1.56 3.00 7.91
C ASP A 8 1.77 1.97 9.04
N LEU A 9 1.91 0.70 8.68
CA LEU A 9 2.16 -0.38 9.66
C LEU A 9 3.52 -0.19 10.34
N HIS A 10 4.50 0.34 9.62
CA HIS A 10 5.85 0.58 10.10
C HIS A 10 6.42 -0.61 10.89
N ILE A 11 6.28 -1.83 10.36
CA ILE A 11 6.75 -3.05 11.01
C ILE A 11 8.25 -2.94 11.29
N GLY A 12 8.64 -3.26 12.54
CA GLY A 12 10.01 -3.12 13.02
C GLY A 12 10.34 -1.75 13.60
N LYS A 13 9.31 -0.91 13.85
CA LYS A 13 9.48 0.41 14.47
C LYS A 13 10.11 0.30 15.85
N ARG A 14 10.99 1.26 16.14
CA ARG A 14 11.60 1.43 17.45
C ARG A 14 11.31 2.85 17.97
N LEU A 15 11.01 2.94 19.24
CA LEU A 15 10.94 4.21 19.94
C LEU A 15 12.21 4.35 20.78
N MET A 16 13.15 5.18 20.31
CA MET A 16 14.51 5.22 20.83
C MET A 16 15.16 3.82 20.78
N GLU A 17 15.52 3.23 21.93
CA GLU A 17 16.10 1.89 22.03
C GLU A 17 15.06 0.77 22.21
N VAL A 18 13.79 1.11 22.42
CA VAL A 18 12.72 0.14 22.67
C VAL A 18 12.12 -0.35 21.34
N SER A 19 12.10 -1.66 21.13
CA SER A 19 11.39 -2.28 20.01
C SER A 19 9.89 -2.27 20.28
N LEU A 20 9.08 -1.89 19.28
CA LEU A 20 7.63 -1.96 19.36
C LEU A 20 7.06 -3.25 18.74
N LEU A 21 7.92 -4.23 18.46
CA LEU A 21 7.53 -5.41 17.68
C LEU A 21 6.41 -6.22 18.36
N GLU A 22 6.44 -6.35 19.69
CA GLU A 22 5.41 -7.08 20.44
C GLU A 22 4.06 -6.33 20.39
N ASP A 23 4.09 -4.99 20.47
CA ASP A 23 2.88 -4.18 20.30
C ASP A 23 2.36 -4.30 18.87
N GLN A 24 3.26 -4.39 17.89
CA GLN A 24 2.90 -4.56 16.49
C GLN A 24 2.31 -5.94 16.20
N LYS A 25 2.82 -7.01 16.81
CA LYS A 25 2.20 -8.34 16.76
C LYS A 25 0.76 -8.30 17.28
N TYR A 26 0.56 -7.67 18.45
CA TYR A 26 -0.77 -7.50 19.01
C TYR A 26 -1.72 -6.77 18.06
N ILE A 27 -1.25 -5.68 17.41
CA ILE A 27 -2.06 -4.94 16.42
C ILE A 27 -2.35 -5.77 15.18
N VAL A 28 -1.38 -6.56 14.69
CA VAL A 28 -1.59 -7.49 13.57
C VAL A 28 -2.69 -8.49 13.91
N ASP A 29 -2.71 -9.06 15.11
CA ASP A 29 -3.77 -9.98 15.56
C ASP A 29 -5.14 -9.29 15.60
N GLN A 30 -5.20 -8.02 16.04
CA GLN A 30 -6.44 -7.24 16.01
C GLN A 30 -6.91 -6.98 14.57
N ILE A 31 -6.01 -6.65 13.66
CA ILE A 31 -6.33 -6.48 12.23
C ILE A 31 -6.91 -7.77 11.65
N LEU A 32 -6.28 -8.92 11.93
CA LEU A 32 -6.76 -10.22 11.47
C LEU A 32 -8.15 -10.55 12.03
N SER A 33 -8.40 -10.25 13.31
CA SER A 33 -9.72 -10.39 13.93
C SER A 33 -10.78 -9.53 13.24
N ILE A 34 -10.46 -8.27 12.94
CA ILE A 34 -11.36 -7.38 12.20
C ILE A 34 -11.65 -7.92 10.80
N ILE A 35 -10.65 -8.47 10.12
CA ILE A 35 -10.83 -9.09 8.79
C ILE A 35 -11.79 -10.29 8.89
N ASP A 36 -11.66 -11.11 9.94
CA ASP A 36 -12.52 -12.28 10.16
C ASP A 36 -13.97 -11.89 10.48
N ASP A 37 -14.18 -10.83 11.24
CA ASP A 37 -15.49 -10.30 11.61
C ASP A 37 -16.16 -9.59 10.43
N GLU A 38 -15.42 -8.69 9.76
CA GLU A 38 -15.94 -7.83 8.71
C GLU A 38 -16.02 -8.51 7.34
N ARG A 39 -15.22 -9.55 7.11
CA ARG A 39 -15.15 -10.34 5.87
C ARG A 39 -15.09 -9.47 4.63
N PRO A 40 -14.07 -8.62 4.50
CA PRO A 40 -13.93 -7.77 3.31
C PRO A 40 -13.66 -8.61 2.06
N ASP A 41 -14.06 -8.11 0.90
CA ASP A 41 -13.71 -8.69 -0.40
C ASP A 41 -12.24 -8.45 -0.73
N ALA A 42 -11.71 -7.30 -0.31
CA ALA A 42 -10.28 -7.00 -0.43
C ALA A 42 -9.72 -6.22 0.76
N VAL A 43 -8.44 -6.45 1.06
CA VAL A 43 -7.62 -5.72 2.04
C VAL A 43 -6.59 -4.90 1.28
N LEU A 44 -6.57 -3.59 1.51
CA LEU A 44 -5.62 -2.66 0.90
C LEU A 44 -4.60 -2.23 1.96
N ILE A 45 -3.31 -2.52 1.73
CA ILE A 45 -2.19 -2.09 2.55
C ILE A 45 -1.46 -0.99 1.77
N ALA A 46 -1.78 0.26 2.11
CA ALA A 46 -1.44 1.42 1.30
C ALA A 46 -0.13 2.08 1.73
N GLY A 47 0.97 1.34 1.70
CA GLY A 47 2.32 1.85 1.91
C GLY A 47 2.80 1.88 3.36
N ASP A 48 4.09 2.14 3.52
CA ASP A 48 4.84 2.14 4.78
C ASP A 48 4.62 0.86 5.59
N VAL A 49 4.81 -0.27 4.88
CA VAL A 49 4.69 -1.61 5.47
C VAL A 49 5.79 -1.82 6.50
N TYR A 50 7.03 -1.50 6.15
CA TYR A 50 8.16 -1.51 7.06
C TYR A 50 8.52 -0.09 7.56
N ASP A 51 9.11 0.00 8.75
CA ASP A 51 9.61 1.28 9.28
C ASP A 51 10.86 1.78 8.53
N ARG A 52 11.57 0.88 7.84
CA ARG A 52 12.81 1.19 7.12
C ARG A 52 12.96 0.35 5.87
N ALA A 53 13.58 0.91 4.86
CA ALA A 53 13.91 0.23 3.59
C ALA A 53 14.78 -1.04 3.77
N ASN A 54 15.47 -1.17 4.89
CA ASN A 54 16.23 -2.37 5.27
C ASN A 54 15.71 -2.92 6.61
N PRO A 55 14.60 -3.67 6.62
CA PRO A 55 14.03 -4.25 7.83
C PRO A 55 14.96 -5.31 8.43
N ASN A 56 14.90 -5.48 9.75
CA ASN A 56 15.57 -6.58 10.42
C ASN A 56 14.81 -7.91 10.24
N ALA A 57 15.44 -9.02 10.63
CA ALA A 57 14.85 -10.35 10.45
C ALA A 57 13.50 -10.50 11.17
N GLU A 58 13.38 -9.99 12.39
CA GLU A 58 12.16 -10.06 13.20
C GLU A 58 10.98 -9.31 12.54
N ALA A 59 11.28 -8.17 11.92
CA ALA A 59 10.26 -7.43 11.15
C ALA A 59 9.82 -8.19 9.90
N MET A 60 10.77 -8.86 9.24
CA MET A 60 10.46 -9.69 8.06
C MET A 60 9.61 -10.91 8.45
N GLU A 61 9.91 -11.54 9.58
CA GLU A 61 9.12 -12.65 10.13
C GLU A 61 7.68 -12.21 10.43
N LEU A 62 7.50 -11.06 11.07
CA LEU A 62 6.13 -10.56 11.37
C LEU A 62 5.32 -10.26 10.10
N LEU A 63 5.95 -9.71 9.06
CA LEU A 63 5.25 -9.52 7.78
C LEU A 63 4.94 -10.87 7.12
N ASP A 64 5.86 -11.83 7.15
CA ASP A 64 5.63 -13.18 6.60
C ASP A 64 4.45 -13.86 7.31
N GLU A 65 4.40 -13.83 8.64
CA GLU A 65 3.29 -14.34 9.43
C GLU A 65 1.95 -13.68 9.02
N LEU A 66 1.94 -12.35 8.88
CA LEU A 66 0.76 -11.62 8.41
C LEU A 66 0.33 -12.07 7.02
N LEU A 67 1.25 -12.17 6.06
CA LEU A 67 0.93 -12.60 4.69
C LEU A 67 0.41 -14.04 4.64
N VAL A 68 0.99 -14.95 5.42
CA VAL A 68 0.51 -16.33 5.55
C VAL A 68 -0.92 -16.36 6.10
N GLN A 69 -1.21 -15.58 7.13
CA GLN A 69 -2.55 -15.48 7.71
C GLN A 69 -3.56 -14.86 6.73
N LEU A 70 -3.16 -13.86 5.96
CA LEU A 70 -3.99 -13.24 4.93
C LEU A 70 -4.27 -14.22 3.77
N ALA A 71 -3.26 -15.00 3.34
CA ALA A 71 -3.39 -15.99 2.27
C ALA A 71 -4.41 -17.10 2.60
N GLN A 72 -4.63 -17.42 3.88
CA GLN A 72 -5.62 -18.38 4.34
C GLN A 72 -7.06 -17.87 4.29
N ARG A 73 -7.23 -16.54 4.14
CA ARG A 73 -8.53 -15.88 4.09
C ARG A 73 -9.01 -15.72 2.64
N LYS A 74 -10.31 -15.44 2.47
CA LYS A 74 -10.90 -15.31 1.11
C LYS A 74 -10.63 -13.96 0.46
N ALA A 75 -10.32 -12.94 1.24
CA ALA A 75 -10.07 -11.61 0.76
C ALA A 75 -8.87 -11.58 -0.20
N SER A 76 -8.97 -10.78 -1.26
CA SER A 76 -7.79 -10.40 -2.05
C SER A 76 -6.99 -9.36 -1.28
N VAL A 77 -5.67 -9.44 -1.33
CA VAL A 77 -4.79 -8.49 -0.61
C VAL A 77 -4.01 -7.68 -1.64
N MET A 78 -4.01 -6.37 -1.48
CA MET A 78 -3.30 -5.45 -2.35
C MET A 78 -2.35 -4.60 -1.54
N ILE A 79 -1.07 -4.63 -1.88
CA ILE A 79 0.00 -3.98 -1.12
C ILE A 79 0.77 -3.06 -2.05
N ILE A 80 1.02 -1.84 -1.61
CA ILE A 80 1.96 -0.93 -2.27
C ILE A 80 3.10 -0.57 -1.34
N SER A 81 4.24 -0.18 -1.89
CA SER A 81 5.31 0.42 -1.10
C SER A 81 5.03 1.89 -0.80
N GLY A 82 5.33 2.31 0.43
CA GLY A 82 5.37 3.70 0.85
C GLY A 82 6.77 4.31 0.73
N ASN A 83 6.97 5.48 1.34
CA ASN A 83 8.26 6.18 1.28
C ASN A 83 9.32 5.60 2.24
N HIS A 84 8.92 4.82 3.24
CA HIS A 84 9.84 4.10 4.13
C HIS A 84 10.28 2.76 3.57
N ASP A 85 9.51 2.16 2.67
CA ASP A 85 9.78 0.84 2.10
C ASP A 85 10.88 0.88 1.02
N SER A 86 11.55 -0.27 0.80
CA SER A 86 12.24 -0.55 -0.46
C SER A 86 11.26 -1.30 -1.37
N PRO A 87 10.82 -0.69 -2.49
CA PRO A 87 9.92 -1.36 -3.43
C PRO A 87 10.51 -2.66 -3.99
N GLU A 88 11.85 -2.74 -4.16
CA GLU A 88 12.53 -3.95 -4.63
C GLU A 88 12.42 -5.10 -3.63
N ARG A 89 12.57 -4.81 -2.34
CA ARG A 89 12.48 -5.82 -1.28
C ARG A 89 11.04 -6.24 -1.04
N LEU A 90 10.12 -5.28 -0.98
CA LEU A 90 8.71 -5.56 -0.74
C LEU A 90 8.11 -6.36 -1.89
N SER A 91 8.47 -6.05 -3.14
CA SER A 91 7.98 -6.77 -4.32
C SER A 91 8.75 -8.07 -4.63
N TYR A 92 9.72 -8.46 -3.77
CA TYR A 92 10.39 -9.74 -3.94
C TYR A 92 9.40 -10.90 -3.92
N ALA A 93 9.52 -11.81 -4.86
CA ALA A 93 8.63 -12.96 -5.03
C ALA A 93 7.13 -12.60 -5.26
N ARG A 94 6.77 -11.35 -5.64
CA ARG A 94 5.39 -10.91 -5.84
C ARG A 94 4.57 -11.83 -6.75
N ARG A 95 5.18 -12.35 -7.84
CA ARG A 95 4.51 -13.29 -8.76
C ARG A 95 4.12 -14.61 -8.11
N PHE A 96 4.84 -15.02 -7.06
CA PHE A 96 4.49 -16.20 -6.30
C PHE A 96 3.28 -15.94 -5.40
N PHE A 97 3.22 -14.76 -4.78
CA PHE A 97 2.12 -14.34 -3.91
C PHE A 97 0.80 -14.17 -4.68
N GLU A 98 0.83 -13.83 -5.97
CA GLU A 98 -0.37 -13.71 -6.81
C GLU A 98 -1.21 -15.00 -6.84
N HIS A 99 -0.59 -16.17 -6.74
CA HIS A 99 -1.30 -17.46 -6.63
C HIS A 99 -2.16 -17.57 -5.37
N SER A 100 -1.83 -16.78 -4.33
CA SER A 100 -2.58 -16.68 -3.09
C SER A 100 -3.47 -15.42 -3.04
N ARG A 101 -3.69 -14.78 -4.17
CA ARG A 101 -4.44 -13.51 -4.30
C ARG A 101 -3.85 -12.36 -3.47
N ILE A 102 -2.53 -12.37 -3.29
CA ILE A 102 -1.79 -11.27 -2.69
C ILE A 102 -1.04 -10.58 -3.82
N TYR A 103 -1.42 -9.35 -4.11
CA TYR A 103 -0.89 -8.53 -5.19
C TYR A 103 -0.02 -7.43 -4.58
N ILE A 104 1.25 -7.42 -4.92
CA ILE A 104 2.20 -6.42 -4.44
C ILE A 104 2.64 -5.57 -5.63
N SER A 105 2.55 -4.24 -5.49
CA SER A 105 3.03 -3.33 -6.54
C SER A 105 4.50 -3.60 -6.87
N PRO A 106 4.88 -3.64 -8.15
CA PRO A 106 6.30 -3.72 -8.53
C PRO A 106 7.03 -2.42 -8.18
N VAL A 107 8.35 -2.43 -8.34
CA VAL A 107 9.10 -1.19 -8.59
C VAL A 107 8.49 -0.51 -9.80
N TYR A 108 8.33 0.81 -9.76
CA TYR A 108 7.82 1.53 -10.91
C TYR A 108 8.78 1.39 -12.10
N ASP A 109 8.30 0.81 -13.17
CA ASP A 109 9.06 0.53 -14.41
C ASP A 109 8.31 0.98 -15.68
N GLY A 110 7.26 1.80 -15.53
CA GLY A 110 6.43 2.29 -16.63
C GLY A 110 4.94 2.21 -16.31
N PRO A 111 4.08 2.07 -17.32
CA PRO A 111 2.64 2.05 -17.12
C PRO A 111 2.19 0.98 -16.13
N ILE A 112 1.32 1.38 -15.20
CA ILE A 112 0.72 0.47 -14.23
C ILE A 112 -0.50 -0.17 -14.87
N GLU A 113 -0.64 -1.49 -14.73
CA GLU A 113 -1.83 -2.22 -15.16
C GLU A 113 -2.76 -2.48 -13.98
N PRO A 114 -4.08 -2.44 -14.19
CA PRO A 114 -5.04 -2.68 -13.11
C PRO A 114 -5.18 -4.16 -12.76
N ILE A 115 -5.51 -4.43 -11.51
CA ILE A 115 -5.98 -5.74 -11.05
C ILE A 115 -7.50 -5.65 -10.99
N THR A 116 -8.19 -6.47 -11.77
CA THR A 116 -9.65 -6.47 -11.82
C THR A 116 -10.23 -7.53 -10.90
N LEU A 117 -11.08 -7.10 -9.97
CA LEU A 117 -11.95 -7.98 -9.19
C LEU A 117 -13.41 -7.76 -9.60
N SER A 118 -14.28 -8.72 -9.30
CA SER A 118 -15.70 -8.64 -9.61
C SER A 118 -16.55 -8.88 -8.38
N ASP A 119 -17.68 -8.19 -8.30
CA ASP A 119 -18.76 -8.45 -7.35
C ASP A 119 -20.11 -8.51 -8.07
N GLU A 120 -21.22 -8.59 -7.34
CA GLU A 120 -22.59 -8.62 -7.90
C GLU A 120 -22.97 -7.40 -8.75
N TYR A 121 -22.24 -6.28 -8.61
CA TYR A 121 -22.44 -5.04 -9.35
C TYR A 121 -21.47 -4.87 -10.54
N GLY A 122 -20.65 -5.87 -10.85
CA GLY A 122 -19.70 -5.87 -11.97
C GLY A 122 -18.23 -5.75 -11.52
N GLU A 123 -17.40 -5.31 -12.44
CA GLU A 123 -15.95 -5.23 -12.25
C GLU A 123 -15.52 -3.96 -11.53
N VAL A 124 -14.41 -4.09 -10.79
CA VAL A 124 -13.69 -3.00 -10.12
C VAL A 124 -12.21 -3.13 -10.46
N ASP A 125 -11.63 -2.08 -11.00
CA ASP A 125 -10.21 -2.01 -11.35
C ASP A 125 -9.41 -1.37 -10.22
N PHE A 126 -8.39 -2.09 -9.73
CA PHE A 126 -7.48 -1.63 -8.69
C PHE A 126 -6.13 -1.29 -9.30
N TRP A 127 -5.72 -0.05 -9.16
CA TRP A 127 -4.43 0.46 -9.64
C TRP A 127 -3.49 0.61 -8.46
N LEU A 128 -2.44 -0.23 -8.41
CA LEU A 128 -1.48 -0.24 -7.31
C LEU A 128 -0.32 0.70 -7.64
N MET A 129 -0.42 1.95 -7.25
CA MET A 129 0.62 2.96 -7.46
C MET A 129 1.58 2.97 -6.26
N PRO A 130 2.81 2.42 -6.38
CA PRO A 130 3.81 2.53 -5.33
C PRO A 130 4.15 3.99 -5.05
N TYR A 131 4.74 4.29 -3.90
CA TYR A 131 5.31 5.60 -3.68
C TYR A 131 6.35 5.92 -4.77
N VAL A 132 6.20 7.07 -5.40
CA VAL A 132 7.07 7.50 -6.50
C VAL A 132 7.82 8.78 -6.13
N HIS A 133 9.14 8.72 -6.21
CA HIS A 133 10.01 9.89 -6.06
C HIS A 133 10.34 10.46 -7.44
N PRO A 134 10.52 11.79 -7.61
CA PRO A 134 10.89 12.41 -8.88
C PRO A 134 12.06 11.72 -9.58
N ASP A 135 13.11 11.37 -8.83
CA ASP A 135 14.31 10.73 -9.37
C ASP A 135 14.04 9.31 -9.88
N SER A 136 13.07 8.59 -9.29
CA SER A 136 12.77 7.22 -9.71
C SER A 136 11.91 7.15 -10.96
N VAL A 137 11.12 8.19 -11.25
CA VAL A 137 10.19 8.19 -12.38
C VAL A 137 10.63 9.09 -13.53
N GLY A 138 11.51 10.06 -13.29
CA GLY A 138 11.92 11.05 -14.29
C GLY A 138 12.46 10.44 -15.59
N GLY A 139 13.14 9.29 -15.51
CA GLY A 139 13.66 8.60 -16.67
C GLY A 139 12.60 8.03 -17.63
N PHE A 140 11.39 7.78 -17.15
CA PHE A 140 10.29 7.26 -17.94
C PHE A 140 9.51 8.38 -18.69
N PHE A 141 9.70 9.63 -18.28
CA PHE A 141 9.00 10.80 -18.84
C PHE A 141 9.94 11.74 -19.59
N ALA A 142 10.58 11.25 -20.65
CA ALA A 142 11.63 11.97 -21.40
C ALA A 142 11.24 13.39 -21.89
N LYS A 143 9.94 13.71 -21.98
CA LYS A 143 9.42 15.01 -22.41
C LYS A 143 8.96 15.91 -21.27
N LYS A 144 9.04 15.43 -20.02
CA LYS A 144 8.59 16.18 -18.82
C LYS A 144 9.75 16.30 -17.84
N THR A 145 9.96 17.49 -17.29
CA THR A 145 10.87 17.67 -16.17
C THR A 145 10.05 17.49 -14.90
N ILE A 146 10.29 16.42 -14.13
CA ILE A 146 9.63 16.13 -12.88
C ILE A 146 10.49 16.64 -11.73
N ARG A 147 9.97 17.58 -10.94
CA ARG A 147 10.73 18.33 -9.92
C ARG A 147 10.34 17.99 -8.49
N ASN A 148 9.13 17.48 -8.30
CA ASN A 148 8.58 17.22 -6.98
C ASN A 148 7.63 16.00 -7.01
N ALA A 149 7.22 15.53 -5.82
CA ALA A 149 6.40 14.35 -5.68
C ALA A 149 5.00 14.52 -6.32
N GLN A 150 4.45 15.74 -6.33
CA GLN A 150 3.16 15.99 -6.97
C GLN A 150 3.27 15.80 -8.49
N GLU A 151 4.27 16.40 -9.12
CA GLU A 151 4.52 16.26 -10.58
C GLU A 151 4.80 14.79 -10.94
N ALA A 152 5.48 14.03 -10.05
CA ALA A 152 5.71 12.60 -10.23
C ALA A 152 4.39 11.81 -10.20
N ALA A 153 3.56 12.04 -9.19
CA ALA A 153 2.26 11.39 -9.07
C ALA A 153 1.32 11.74 -10.24
N GLU A 154 1.24 13.02 -10.62
CA GLU A 154 0.44 13.47 -11.77
C GLU A 154 0.91 12.84 -13.09
N ALA A 155 2.22 12.69 -13.27
CA ALA A 155 2.78 12.06 -14.45
C ALA A 155 2.40 10.58 -14.52
N VAL A 156 2.53 9.84 -13.42
CA VAL A 156 2.19 8.42 -13.34
C VAL A 156 0.69 8.20 -13.52
N ILE A 157 -0.15 8.96 -12.79
CA ILE A 157 -1.61 8.86 -12.93
C ILE A 157 -2.07 9.22 -14.35
N GLY A 158 -1.42 10.20 -14.98
CA GLY A 158 -1.73 10.60 -16.36
C GLY A 158 -1.43 9.54 -17.41
N GLU A 159 -0.58 8.55 -17.11
CA GLU A 159 -0.32 7.39 -17.97
C GLU A 159 -1.25 6.20 -17.70
N MET A 160 -1.95 6.20 -16.57
CA MET A 160 -2.96 5.19 -16.28
C MET A 160 -4.13 5.39 -17.23
N GLN A 161 -4.44 4.40 -18.05
CA GLN A 161 -5.57 4.44 -18.95
C GLN A 161 -6.86 4.04 -18.21
N VAL A 162 -7.25 4.88 -17.26
CA VAL A 162 -8.42 4.63 -16.42
C VAL A 162 -9.69 4.77 -17.24
N ASP A 163 -10.45 3.69 -17.36
CA ASP A 163 -11.80 3.72 -17.93
C ASP A 163 -12.77 4.30 -16.88
N THR A 164 -13.20 5.54 -17.09
CA THR A 164 -14.12 6.23 -16.18
C THR A 164 -15.54 5.64 -16.17
N ALA A 165 -15.88 4.75 -17.10
CA ALA A 165 -17.13 4.00 -17.09
C ALA A 165 -17.10 2.81 -16.12
N ARG A 166 -15.93 2.42 -15.66
CA ARG A 166 -15.72 1.32 -14.70
C ARG A 166 -15.49 1.84 -13.29
N ARG A 167 -15.87 1.06 -12.31
CA ARG A 167 -15.53 1.35 -10.91
C ARG A 167 -14.02 1.19 -10.74
N THR A 168 -13.37 2.20 -10.21
CA THR A 168 -11.92 2.26 -10.11
C THR A 168 -11.48 2.66 -8.71
N VAL A 169 -10.45 1.99 -8.22
CA VAL A 169 -9.76 2.31 -6.96
C VAL A 169 -8.28 2.48 -7.26
N ILE A 170 -7.72 3.64 -6.93
CA ILE A 170 -6.27 3.87 -6.97
C ILE A 170 -5.75 3.75 -5.54
N VAL A 171 -4.90 2.77 -5.29
CA VAL A 171 -4.18 2.62 -4.02
C VAL A 171 -2.85 3.36 -4.15
N SER A 172 -2.64 4.35 -3.30
CA SER A 172 -1.44 5.21 -3.37
C SER A 172 -1.04 5.72 -1.99
N HIS A 173 0.20 6.19 -1.85
CA HIS A 173 0.77 6.70 -0.59
C HIS A 173 1.40 8.09 -0.75
N PRO A 174 0.71 9.09 -1.36
CA PRO A 174 1.23 10.45 -1.50
C PRO A 174 0.85 11.34 -0.31
N PHE A 175 1.63 12.39 -0.08
CA PHE A 175 1.18 13.52 0.73
C PHE A 175 0.18 14.36 -0.08
N ILE A 176 -1.08 14.41 0.39
CA ILE A 176 -2.13 15.19 -0.26
C ILE A 176 -2.34 16.49 0.51
N VAL A 177 -2.14 17.63 -0.16
CA VAL A 177 -2.39 18.98 0.39
C VAL A 177 -3.68 19.52 -0.19
N GLY A 178 -4.52 20.14 0.67
CA GLY A 178 -5.76 20.77 0.23
C GLY A 178 -6.98 19.84 0.17
N GLY A 179 -6.84 18.59 0.61
CA GLY A 179 -7.96 17.68 0.82
C GLY A 179 -8.86 18.13 1.98
N THR A 180 -10.13 17.69 1.95
CA THR A 180 -11.03 17.87 3.10
C THR A 180 -10.79 16.76 4.09
N SER A 181 -10.18 17.08 5.26
CA SER A 181 -9.96 16.09 6.31
C SER A 181 -11.28 15.67 6.96
N CYS A 182 -11.48 14.38 7.19
CA CYS A 182 -12.60 13.90 7.98
C CYS A 182 -12.37 14.11 9.49
N ALA A 183 -13.43 14.02 10.30
CA ALA A 183 -13.34 14.26 11.73
C ALA A 183 -12.45 13.23 12.48
N SER A 184 -12.26 12.03 11.92
CA SER A 184 -11.39 10.99 12.45
C SER A 184 -9.90 11.33 12.28
N GLU A 185 -9.51 11.97 11.18
CA GLU A 185 -8.13 12.39 10.92
C GLU A 185 -7.69 13.56 11.80
N ARG A 186 -8.62 14.44 12.21
CA ARG A 186 -8.31 15.60 13.08
C ARG A 186 -7.80 15.22 14.46
N ARG A 187 -7.97 13.99 14.92
CA ARG A 187 -7.51 13.57 16.26
C ARG A 187 -6.01 13.26 16.30
N ASN A 188 -5.35 13.03 15.18
CA ASN A 188 -3.94 12.62 15.11
C ASN A 188 -2.98 13.75 14.69
N SER A 189 -3.47 14.90 14.24
CA SER A 189 -2.63 16.03 13.84
C SER A 189 -2.39 17.01 15.01
N ARG A 190 -1.86 16.53 16.15
CA ARG A 190 -1.19 17.41 17.09
C ARG A 190 0.26 17.54 16.66
N THR A 191 0.57 18.51 15.82
CA THR A 191 1.92 19.04 15.65
C THR A 191 2.40 19.52 17.02
N PRO A 192 3.53 19.05 17.54
CA PRO A 192 4.17 19.69 18.69
C PRO A 192 4.62 21.08 18.25
N THR A 193 4.20 22.09 18.97
CA THR A 193 4.77 23.44 18.94
C THR A 193 6.20 23.43 19.43
#